data_98792a14ff08fdbfe50aa9f5397bebd9
#
_entry.id   98792a14ff08fdbfe50aa9f5397bebd9
#
_cell.length_a   1.000
_cell.length_b   1.000
_cell.length_c   1.000
_cell.angle_alpha   90.00
_cell.angle_beta   90.00
_cell.angle_gamma   90.00
#
_symmetry.space_group_name_H-M   'P 1'
#
loop_
_entity.id
_entity.type
_entity.pdbx_description
1 polymer ?
#
loop_
_entity_poly.entity_id
_entity_poly.type
_entity_poly.pdbx_seq_one_letter_code
_entity_poly.pdbx_strand_id
1 'polypeptide(L)'
;TATVLALLLSFFQLALSAGATSLASLQATAQLRAFGLPEIFAATAFFTVLLAESGRIPVDNPDTHLELTMIHEAMVLEYAGQDLAPIHWASMIRELTLAFLFAALFLPVLPAPCDGLFGLFLKTLLTAPFIGLAEMVTVKMRLFRVPQYLALSAVFSLLSLSSRL
;
A
#
# COMPACT_ATOMS: atom_id res chain seq x y z
N THR A 1 -12.29 4.34 -6.71
CA THR A 1 -13.19 3.15 -6.60
C THR A 1 -12.44 1.85 -6.86
N ALA A 2 -11.56 1.77 -7.87
CA ALA A 2 -10.80 0.55 -8.18
C ALA A 2 -9.74 0.22 -7.12
N THR A 3 -9.10 1.21 -6.53
CA THR A 3 -8.14 1.06 -5.42
C THR A 3 -8.79 0.46 -4.18
N VAL A 4 -9.99 0.94 -3.83
CA VAL A 4 -10.77 0.39 -2.70
C VAL A 4 -11.10 -1.07 -2.92
N LEU A 5 -11.49 -1.45 -4.14
CA LEU A 5 -11.78 -2.85 -4.48
C LEU A 5 -10.53 -3.73 -4.32
N ALA A 6 -9.39 -3.28 -4.81
CA ALA A 6 -8.14 -4.02 -4.71
C ALA A 6 -7.65 -4.15 -3.25
N LEU A 7 -7.82 -3.09 -2.44
CA LEU A 7 -7.57 -3.14 -0.99
C LEU A 7 -8.50 -4.15 -0.30
N LEU A 8 -9.80 -4.08 -0.57
CA LEU A 8 -10.77 -5.01 0.01
C LEU A 8 -10.45 -6.46 -0.35
N LEU A 9 -10.07 -6.74 -1.60
CA LEU A 9 -9.67 -8.09 -2.03
C LEU A 9 -8.42 -8.59 -1.31
N SER A 10 -7.42 -7.73 -1.11
CA SER A 10 -6.21 -8.11 -0.39
C SER A 10 -6.47 -8.36 1.10
N PHE A 11 -7.32 -7.55 1.75
CA PHE A 11 -7.76 -7.79 3.12
C PHE A 11 -8.63 -9.04 3.25
N PHE A 12 -9.55 -9.25 2.33
CA PHE A 12 -10.41 -10.43 2.30
C PHE A 12 -9.60 -11.71 2.18
N GLN A 13 -8.59 -11.71 1.30
CA GLN A 13 -7.66 -12.83 1.15
C GLN A 13 -6.88 -13.10 2.45
N LEU A 14 -6.37 -12.05 3.12
CA LEU A 14 -5.70 -12.20 4.40
C LEU A 14 -6.65 -12.72 5.49
N ALA A 15 -7.88 -12.23 5.54
CA ALA A 15 -8.90 -12.67 6.49
C ALA A 15 -9.26 -14.14 6.30
N LEU A 16 -9.46 -14.59 5.06
CA LEU A 16 -9.67 -16.00 4.73
C LEU A 16 -8.49 -16.87 5.15
N SER A 17 -7.30 -16.39 4.89
CA SER A 17 -6.09 -17.11 5.21
C SER A 17 -5.85 -17.23 6.72
N ALA A 18 -6.25 -16.23 7.49
CA ALA A 18 -6.10 -16.22 8.95
C ALA A 18 -7.29 -16.90 9.68
N GLY A 19 -8.41 -17.08 9.00
CA GLY A 19 -9.65 -17.52 9.64
C GLY A 19 -10.22 -16.49 10.63
N ALA A 20 -9.82 -15.23 10.51
CA ALA A 20 -10.17 -14.16 11.42
C ALA A 20 -10.23 -12.81 10.71
N THR A 21 -11.06 -11.91 11.22
CA THR A 21 -11.29 -10.58 10.66
C THR A 21 -10.66 -9.46 11.50
N SER A 22 -10.16 -9.76 12.70
CA SER A 22 -9.53 -8.73 13.54
C SER A 22 -8.07 -8.50 13.11
N LEU A 23 -7.65 -7.25 13.10
CA LEU A 23 -6.29 -6.86 12.70
C LEU A 23 -5.21 -7.53 13.58
N ALA A 24 -5.48 -7.66 14.87
CA ALA A 24 -4.58 -8.32 15.82
C ALA A 24 -4.39 -9.81 15.49
N SER A 25 -5.45 -10.52 15.14
CA SER A 25 -5.37 -11.94 14.76
C SER A 25 -4.72 -12.12 13.38
N LEU A 26 -4.97 -11.20 12.45
CA LEU A 26 -4.29 -11.18 11.15
C LEU A 26 -2.78 -11.01 11.32
N GLN A 27 -2.37 -10.07 12.16
CA GLN A 27 -0.98 -9.82 12.49
C GLN A 27 -0.33 -11.02 13.17
N ALA A 28 -0.97 -11.59 14.18
CA ALA A 28 -0.46 -12.78 14.87
C ALA A 28 -0.29 -13.97 13.92
N THR A 29 -1.25 -14.17 13.02
CA THR A 29 -1.19 -15.26 12.03
C THR A 29 -0.13 -14.99 10.97
N ALA A 30 0.02 -13.74 10.53
CA ALA A 30 1.06 -13.36 9.57
C ALA A 30 2.47 -13.56 10.13
N GLN A 31 2.64 -13.37 11.44
CA GLN A 31 3.91 -13.58 12.13
C GLN A 31 4.31 -15.06 12.25
N LEU A 32 3.34 -15.95 12.35
CA LEU A 32 3.58 -17.38 12.53
C LEU A 32 3.74 -18.14 11.20
N ARG A 33 3.45 -17.49 10.07
CA ARG A 33 3.48 -18.13 8.76
C ARG A 33 4.84 -18.06 8.10
N ALA A 34 5.24 -19.16 7.51
CA ALA A 34 6.33 -19.21 6.55
C ALA A 34 5.92 -18.41 5.30
N PHE A 35 6.83 -17.61 4.77
CA PHE A 35 6.65 -16.91 3.50
C PHE A 35 6.45 -17.92 2.37
N GLY A 36 5.21 -18.10 1.94
CA GLY A 36 4.83 -18.93 0.81
C GLY A 36 4.53 -18.08 -0.44
N LEU A 37 4.28 -18.75 -1.55
CA LEU A 37 3.85 -18.10 -2.79
C LEU A 37 2.56 -17.27 -2.62
N PRO A 38 1.53 -17.74 -1.89
CA PRO A 38 0.33 -16.94 -1.65
C PRO A 38 0.61 -15.61 -0.95
N GLU A 39 1.51 -15.61 0.04
CA GLU A 39 1.87 -14.42 0.79
C GLU A 39 2.61 -13.41 -0.09
N ILE A 40 3.48 -13.88 -0.97
CA ILE A 40 4.21 -13.02 -1.92
C ILE A 40 3.23 -12.35 -2.89
N PHE A 41 2.26 -13.09 -3.42
CA PHE A 41 1.24 -12.52 -4.30
C PHE A 41 0.37 -11.48 -3.57
N ALA A 42 -0.04 -11.78 -2.33
CA ALA A 42 -0.79 -10.85 -1.50
C ALA A 42 0.01 -9.57 -1.18
N ALA A 43 1.29 -9.74 -0.79
CA ALA A 43 2.18 -8.61 -0.52
C ALA A 43 2.38 -7.74 -1.77
N THR A 44 2.58 -8.36 -2.94
CA THR A 44 2.72 -7.65 -4.21
C THR A 44 1.43 -6.91 -4.57
N ALA A 45 0.26 -7.54 -4.40
CA ALA A 45 -1.02 -6.90 -4.63
C ALA A 45 -1.24 -5.69 -3.72
N PHE A 46 -0.97 -5.83 -2.43
CA PHE A 46 -1.09 -4.73 -1.48
C PHE A 46 -0.09 -3.60 -1.76
N PHE A 47 1.15 -3.95 -2.09
CA PHE A 47 2.20 -2.98 -2.41
C PHE A 47 1.87 -2.17 -3.66
N THR A 48 1.30 -2.79 -4.71
CA THR A 48 0.84 -2.07 -5.91
C THR A 48 -0.27 -1.09 -5.60
N VAL A 49 -1.18 -1.44 -4.69
CA VAL A 49 -2.24 -0.52 -4.23
C VAL A 49 -1.66 0.61 -3.36
N LEU A 50 -0.69 0.29 -2.50
CA LEU A 50 -0.01 1.30 -1.69
C LEU A 50 0.67 2.35 -2.57
N LEU A 51 1.38 1.96 -3.63
CA LEU A 51 1.97 2.89 -4.60
C LEU A 51 0.91 3.73 -5.33
N ALA A 52 -0.23 3.13 -5.67
CA ALA A 52 -1.32 3.84 -6.33
C ALA A 52 -1.99 4.88 -5.43
N GLU A 53 -2.20 4.55 -4.15
CA GLU A 53 -2.84 5.45 -3.18
C GLU A 53 -1.90 6.54 -2.66
N SER A 54 -0.59 6.29 -2.66
CA SER A 54 0.40 7.32 -2.29
C SER A 54 0.66 8.33 -3.42
N GLY A 55 0.05 8.14 -4.60
CA GLY A 55 0.25 9.02 -5.75
C GLY A 55 1.69 9.01 -6.26
N ARG A 56 2.39 7.89 -6.07
CA ARG A 56 3.80 7.72 -6.45
C ARG A 56 3.94 7.08 -7.82
N ILE A 57 5.13 7.17 -8.40
CA ILE A 57 5.46 6.43 -9.63
C ILE A 57 5.27 4.93 -9.36
N PRO A 58 4.59 4.16 -10.22
CA PRO A 58 4.30 4.42 -11.64
C PRO A 58 2.95 5.09 -11.94
N VAL A 59 2.09 5.34 -10.94
CA VAL A 59 0.71 5.81 -11.17
C VAL A 59 0.67 7.31 -11.41
N ASP A 60 1.39 8.07 -10.61
CA ASP A 60 1.50 9.52 -10.77
C ASP A 60 2.95 9.98 -10.64
N ASN A 61 3.27 11.15 -11.18
CA ASN A 61 4.56 11.78 -10.99
C ASN A 61 4.33 13.23 -10.56
N PRO A 62 4.71 13.59 -9.34
CA PRO A 62 4.55 14.95 -8.84
C PRO A 62 5.31 16.00 -9.65
N ASP A 63 6.35 15.60 -10.39
CA ASP A 63 7.17 16.53 -11.17
C ASP A 63 6.56 16.92 -12.53
N THR A 64 5.56 16.19 -13.03
CA THR A 64 4.89 16.48 -14.30
C THR A 64 3.55 17.17 -14.09
N HIS A 65 3.57 18.37 -13.56
CA HIS A 65 2.40 19.17 -13.20
C HIS A 65 1.57 19.75 -14.37
N LEU A 66 1.82 19.35 -15.61
CA LEU A 66 1.23 19.99 -16.78
C LEU A 66 0.09 19.25 -17.48
N GLU A 67 -0.32 18.08 -17.00
CA GLU A 67 -1.39 17.30 -17.62
C GLU A 67 -2.51 16.95 -16.62
N LEU A 68 -3.66 16.55 -17.09
CA LEU A 68 -4.96 16.25 -16.44
C LEU A 68 -4.98 15.77 -14.96
N THR A 69 -3.87 15.37 -14.39
CA THR A 69 -3.69 15.03 -12.97
C THR A 69 -3.80 16.26 -12.06
N MET A 70 -3.63 17.47 -12.60
CA MET A 70 -3.74 18.74 -11.86
C MET A 70 -5.13 19.09 -11.34
N ILE A 71 -6.19 18.36 -11.70
CA ILE A 71 -7.52 18.66 -11.17
C ILE A 71 -7.52 18.52 -9.64
N HIS A 72 -6.79 17.55 -9.12
CA HIS A 72 -6.69 17.37 -7.67
C HIS A 72 -5.83 18.44 -7.00
N GLU A 73 -4.72 18.82 -7.60
CA GLU A 73 -3.86 19.90 -7.10
C GLU A 73 -4.47 21.28 -7.37
N ALA A 74 -5.20 21.45 -8.47
CA ALA A 74 -5.91 22.70 -8.75
C ALA A 74 -6.98 23.02 -7.70
N MET A 75 -7.64 22.01 -7.14
CA MET A 75 -8.56 22.21 -6.00
C MET A 75 -7.82 22.66 -4.73
N VAL A 76 -6.55 22.27 -4.58
CA VAL A 76 -5.73 22.63 -3.41
C VAL A 76 -5.14 24.05 -3.56
N LEU A 77 -5.00 24.57 -4.79
CA LEU A 77 -4.48 25.93 -5.06
C LEU A 77 -5.39 27.07 -4.53
N GLU A 78 -6.68 26.77 -4.32
CA GLU A 78 -7.61 27.75 -3.72
C GLU A 78 -7.38 27.96 -2.21
N TYR A 79 -6.68 27.00 -1.56
CA TYR A 79 -6.43 27.04 -0.12
C TYR A 79 -5.05 27.64 0.16
N ALA A 80 -4.99 28.59 1.09
CA ALA A 80 -3.74 29.23 1.49
C ALA A 80 -3.50 29.08 3.00
N GLY A 81 -2.22 28.95 3.38
CA GLY A 81 -1.78 29.01 4.77
C GLY A 81 -2.41 27.96 5.68
N GLN A 82 -3.30 28.38 6.57
CA GLN A 82 -3.84 27.53 7.64
C GLN A 82 -4.75 26.41 7.12
N ASP A 83 -5.41 26.60 5.99
CA ASP A 83 -6.33 25.60 5.42
C ASP A 83 -5.60 24.56 4.54
N LEU A 84 -4.43 24.92 4.00
CA LEU A 84 -3.60 24.03 3.19
C LEU A 84 -2.88 22.97 4.04
N ALA A 85 -2.43 23.36 5.23
CA ALA A 85 -1.66 22.47 6.12
C ALA A 85 -2.43 21.17 6.49
N PRO A 86 -3.71 21.21 6.91
CA PRO A 86 -4.43 19.98 7.24
C PRO A 86 -4.66 19.08 6.03
N ILE A 87 -4.76 19.61 4.81
CA ILE A 87 -4.89 18.80 3.60
C ILE A 87 -3.62 17.99 3.35
N HIS A 88 -2.46 18.64 3.45
CA HIS A 88 -1.17 17.93 3.35
C HIS A 88 -0.96 16.91 4.48
N TRP A 89 -1.34 17.25 5.70
CA TRP A 89 -1.27 16.32 6.82
C TRP A 89 -2.17 15.09 6.62
N ALA A 90 -3.37 15.28 6.10
CA ALA A 90 -4.27 14.18 5.81
C ALA A 90 -3.69 13.22 4.76
N SER A 91 -3.03 13.72 3.72
CA SER A 91 -2.36 12.88 2.72
C SER A 91 -1.18 12.10 3.31
N MET A 92 -0.35 12.74 4.14
CA MET A 92 0.77 12.10 4.83
C MET A 92 0.31 11.03 5.82
N ILE A 93 -0.76 11.28 6.59
CA ILE A 93 -1.34 10.32 7.52
C ILE A 93 -1.89 9.10 6.77
N ARG A 94 -2.55 9.32 5.63
CA ARG A 94 -3.05 8.23 4.78
C ARG A 94 -1.91 7.34 4.28
N GLU A 95 -0.84 7.93 3.74
CA GLU A 95 0.34 7.21 3.26
C GLU A 95 1.01 6.42 4.40
N LEU A 96 1.22 7.07 5.55
CA LEU A 96 1.79 6.44 6.73
C LEU A 96 0.93 5.26 7.23
N THR A 97 -0.39 5.41 7.23
CA THR A 97 -1.31 4.35 7.66
C THR A 97 -1.23 3.13 6.75
N LEU A 98 -1.17 3.33 5.43
CA LEU A 98 -1.03 2.23 4.47
C LEU A 98 0.34 1.56 4.58
N ALA A 99 1.41 2.33 4.73
CA ALA A 99 2.75 1.79 4.96
C ALA A 99 2.85 0.99 6.27
N PHE A 100 2.20 1.49 7.32
CA PHE A 100 2.11 0.81 8.61
C PHE A 100 1.34 -0.52 8.50
N LEU A 101 0.22 -0.54 7.79
CA LEU A 101 -0.54 -1.76 7.53
C LEU A 101 0.27 -2.78 6.71
N PHE A 102 0.95 -2.32 5.68
CA PHE A 102 1.85 -3.17 4.90
C PHE A 102 2.94 -3.79 5.77
N ALA A 103 3.60 -2.95 6.59
CA ALA A 103 4.66 -3.39 7.49
C ALA A 103 4.16 -4.39 8.54
N ALA A 104 2.98 -4.16 9.10
CA ALA A 104 2.39 -5.01 10.11
C ALA A 104 1.99 -6.40 9.58
N LEU A 105 1.52 -6.46 8.33
CA LEU A 105 0.94 -7.67 7.75
C LEU A 105 1.94 -8.52 6.96
N PHE A 106 2.92 -7.89 6.30
CA PHE A 106 3.79 -8.57 5.35
C PHE A 106 5.27 -8.60 5.76
N LEU A 107 5.73 -7.69 6.63
CA LEU A 107 7.12 -7.75 7.08
C LEU A 107 7.27 -8.73 8.25
N PRO A 108 8.30 -9.59 8.20
CA PRO A 108 8.55 -10.57 9.25
C PRO A 108 8.81 -9.91 10.62
N VAL A 109 8.59 -10.67 11.67
CA VAL A 109 8.88 -10.22 13.04
C VAL A 109 10.37 -9.93 13.19
N LEU A 110 10.69 -8.76 13.72
CA LEU A 110 12.05 -8.51 14.19
C LEU A 110 12.30 -9.31 15.47
N PRO A 111 13.53 -9.84 15.65
CA PRO A 111 13.85 -10.57 16.87
C PRO A 111 13.72 -9.66 18.11
N ALA A 112 13.26 -10.24 19.23
CA ALA A 112 13.28 -9.54 20.51
C ALA A 112 14.71 -8.98 20.78
N PRO A 113 14.87 -7.73 21.24
CA PRO A 113 13.94 -6.91 22.01
C PRO A 113 13.13 -5.85 21.22
N CYS A 114 13.11 -5.92 19.91
CA CYS A 114 12.45 -4.91 19.06
C CYS A 114 10.95 -5.17 18.85
N ASP A 115 10.32 -6.01 19.68
CA ASP A 115 8.87 -6.23 19.64
C ASP A 115 8.10 -5.04 20.21
N GLY A 116 6.90 -4.79 19.66
CA GLY A 116 5.99 -3.74 20.09
C GLY A 116 5.98 -2.53 19.14
N LEU A 117 5.59 -1.37 19.67
CA LEU A 117 5.45 -0.13 18.89
C LEU A 117 6.75 0.30 18.21
N PHE A 118 7.88 0.12 18.87
CA PHE A 118 9.19 0.46 18.32
C PHE A 118 9.56 -0.44 17.12
N GLY A 119 9.34 -1.74 17.24
CA GLY A 119 9.57 -2.68 16.15
C GLY A 119 8.67 -2.41 14.95
N LEU A 120 7.41 -2.03 15.20
CA LEU A 120 6.48 -1.68 14.16
C LEU A 120 6.87 -0.37 13.46
N PHE A 121 7.34 0.64 14.22
CA PHE A 121 7.90 1.86 13.66
C PHE A 121 9.13 1.58 12.78
N LEU A 122 10.03 0.72 13.24
CA LEU A 122 11.23 0.33 12.48
C LEU A 122 10.85 -0.42 11.19
N LYS A 123 9.86 -1.32 11.24
CA LYS A 123 9.33 -2.00 10.04
C LYS A 123 8.73 -1.00 9.05
N THR A 124 7.96 -0.04 9.55
CA THR A 124 7.39 1.01 8.70
C THR A 124 8.48 1.85 8.04
N LEU A 125 9.53 2.17 8.79
CA LEU A 125 10.70 2.87 8.23
C LEU A 125 11.39 2.06 7.13
N LEU A 126 11.44 0.73 7.26
CA LEU A 126 11.98 -0.17 6.24
C LEU A 126 11.12 -0.23 4.97
N THR A 127 9.83 0.12 5.02
CA THR A 127 9.00 0.20 3.80
C THR A 127 9.40 1.37 2.90
N ALA A 128 9.94 2.45 3.45
CA ALA A 128 10.33 3.63 2.69
C ALA A 128 11.40 3.33 1.59
N PRO A 129 12.49 2.61 1.86
CA PRO A 129 13.44 2.23 0.80
C PRO A 129 12.82 1.30 -0.25
N PHE A 130 11.85 0.44 0.11
CA PHE A 130 11.14 -0.37 -0.88
C PHE A 130 10.31 0.48 -1.82
N ILE A 131 9.63 1.50 -1.30
CA ILE A 131 8.89 2.47 -2.11
C ILE A 131 9.85 3.23 -3.02
N GLY A 132 10.95 3.76 -2.48
CA GLY A 132 11.98 4.47 -3.25
C GLY A 132 12.61 3.60 -4.34
N LEU A 133 12.89 2.33 -4.06
CA LEU A 133 13.41 1.38 -5.04
C LEU A 133 12.38 1.12 -6.16
N ALA A 134 11.11 0.97 -5.80
CA ALA A 134 10.04 0.81 -6.78
C ALA A 134 9.94 2.04 -7.70
N GLU A 135 10.06 3.24 -7.16
CA GLU A 135 10.08 4.49 -7.94
C GLU A 135 11.27 4.56 -8.90
N MET A 136 12.44 4.09 -8.48
CA MET A 136 13.65 4.09 -9.33
C MET A 136 13.56 3.08 -10.48
N VAL A 137 12.89 1.94 -10.26
CA VAL A 137 12.81 0.86 -11.27
C VAL A 137 11.62 1.04 -12.21
N THR A 138 10.56 1.70 -11.74
CA THR A 138 9.33 1.87 -12.53
C THR A 138 9.34 3.19 -13.30
N VAL A 139 8.81 3.14 -14.52
CA VAL A 139 8.64 4.32 -15.39
C VAL A 139 7.20 4.81 -15.27
N LYS A 140 6.98 6.12 -15.32
CA LYS A 140 5.65 6.73 -15.31
C LYS A 140 4.74 6.08 -16.36
N MET A 141 3.59 5.62 -15.92
CA MET A 141 2.56 5.07 -16.80
C MET A 141 1.66 6.19 -17.35
N ARG A 142 1.13 5.97 -18.57
CA ARG A 142 0.09 6.84 -19.11
C ARG A 142 -1.18 6.69 -18.30
N LEU A 143 -1.92 7.76 -18.07
CA LEU A 143 -3.14 7.82 -17.26
C LEU A 143 -4.15 6.72 -17.62
N PHE A 144 -4.31 6.41 -18.92
CA PHE A 144 -5.21 5.35 -19.40
C PHE A 144 -4.78 3.92 -19.02
N ARG A 145 -3.55 3.72 -18.53
CA ARG A 145 -3.05 2.42 -18.06
C ARG A 145 -3.21 2.21 -16.55
N VAL A 146 -3.56 3.25 -15.80
CA VAL A 146 -3.78 3.14 -14.35
C VAL A 146 -4.86 2.11 -14.00
N PRO A 147 -6.03 2.02 -14.69
CA PRO A 147 -6.99 0.96 -14.44
C PRO A 147 -6.43 -0.45 -14.67
N GLN A 148 -5.55 -0.61 -15.66
CA GLN A 148 -4.89 -1.89 -15.95
C GLN A 148 -3.92 -2.28 -14.83
N TYR A 149 -3.19 -1.30 -14.27
CA TYR A 149 -2.31 -1.50 -13.12
C TYR A 149 -3.09 -1.94 -11.87
N LEU A 150 -4.24 -1.33 -11.61
CA LEU A 150 -5.12 -1.73 -10.52
C LEU A 150 -5.79 -3.10 -10.77
N ALA A 151 -6.13 -3.42 -12.02
CA ALA A 151 -6.60 -4.74 -12.38
C ALA A 151 -5.53 -5.82 -12.15
N LEU A 152 -4.25 -5.50 -12.38
CA LEU A 152 -3.14 -6.39 -12.08
C LEU A 152 -3.07 -6.71 -10.58
N SER A 153 -3.26 -5.72 -9.70
CA SER A 153 -3.29 -5.96 -8.26
C SER A 153 -4.45 -6.89 -7.85
N ALA A 154 -5.61 -6.74 -8.47
CA ALA A 154 -6.74 -7.62 -8.26
C ALA A 154 -6.46 -9.07 -8.74
N VAL A 155 -5.78 -9.23 -9.87
CA VAL A 155 -5.36 -10.54 -10.37
C VAL A 155 -4.37 -11.20 -9.40
N PHE A 156 -3.39 -10.47 -8.87
CA PHE A 156 -2.47 -11.01 -7.86
C PHE A 156 -3.19 -11.42 -6.57
N SER A 157 -4.19 -10.66 -6.13
CA SER A 157 -5.03 -11.05 -4.98
C SER A 157 -5.79 -12.33 -5.24
N LEU A 158 -6.38 -12.49 -6.44
CA LEU A 158 -7.09 -13.69 -6.83
C LEU A 158 -6.16 -14.90 -6.97
N LEU A 159 -4.96 -14.72 -7.53
CA LEU A 159 -3.94 -15.76 -7.61
C LEU A 159 -3.49 -16.22 -6.22
N SER A 160 -3.32 -15.28 -5.28
CA SER A 160 -3.03 -15.59 -3.90
C SER A 160 -4.13 -16.44 -3.26
N LEU A 161 -5.40 -16.11 -3.54
CA LEU A 161 -6.53 -16.88 -3.05
C LEU A 161 -6.60 -18.27 -3.68
N SER A 162 -6.43 -18.38 -4.99
CA SER A 162 -6.49 -19.66 -5.72
C SER A 162 -5.35 -20.62 -5.36
N SER A 163 -4.18 -20.09 -5.00
CA SER A 163 -3.04 -20.91 -4.59
C SER A 163 -3.18 -21.54 -3.20
N ARG A 164 -4.28 -21.22 -2.48
CA ARG A 164 -4.61 -21.79 -1.16
C ARG A 164 -5.77 -22.77 -1.18
N LEU A 165 -6.55 -22.76 -2.26
CA LEU A 165 -7.62 -23.74 -2.50
C LEU A 165 -7.03 -25.04 -3.07
#